data_1541985be3cd4603e99ec0a24d19dd14
#
_entry.id   1541985be3cd4603e99ec0a24d19dd14
#
_cell.length_a   1.000
_cell.length_b   1.000
_cell.length_c   1.000
_cell.angle_alpha   90.00
_cell.angle_beta   90.00
_cell.angle_gamma   90.00
#
_symmetry.space_group_name_H-M   'P 1'
#
loop_
_entity.id
_entity.type
_entity.pdbx_description
1 polymer ?
#
loop_
_entity_poly.entity_id
_entity_poly.type
_entity_poly.pdbx_seq_one_letter_code
_entity_poly.pdbx_strand_id
1 'polypeptide(L)'
;MTRQQIDVMNVRDGLNMKETLHIYYTSDLHSHFENWPKIVYFLKEKIHQHQRKQEPYLILDNGDHLDRVQPISEASKGLGNVTLLNEAKYDVVTFGNNEGITLDRDELYHLYDDAKFSVVCANVVSQDGDNPAWLKRYVIKDVTPDFKVGIIGLTAPFNHFYHPMGWDALDPLKQLKLTLTELTPQVDSIIVLSHLGVDQDELIAKYFDEVDLIIGGHTHHLFKVGKQINNSILSAVGKFGHYVGQASLTYDTDKRAVIEKTAHALPIDTLEVDSATEMLLDTLGEQASRTMSDVVCTLPAPLEVDWFKDTPIIQSLTETLKSWTGADLAMLNAGIILESLPKGDVTLHDLHRICPHPINPAVVEITGRELQEVIREGLTERYIHYPVVGYGFRGKVMGVLVYDGVEIELKEADRHEPLIRSIYINQKLLDPNKTYTLATADMFTFGHLAPNIAHASKKTYFMPEFMRDLLKISLETA
;
A
#
# COMPACT_ATOMS: atom_id res chain seq x y z
N MET A 1 -1.55 39.82 -71.51
CA MET A 1 -1.78 40.06 -70.05
C MET A 1 -1.73 38.74 -69.38
N THR A 2 -0.58 38.44 -68.83
CA THR A 2 -0.22 37.15 -68.15
C THR A 2 -0.68 37.17 -66.73
N ARG A 3 -1.53 36.20 -66.35
CA ARG A 3 -1.87 35.90 -64.96
C ARG A 3 -0.64 35.25 -64.31
N GLN A 4 0.01 35.93 -63.39
CA GLN A 4 0.96 35.36 -62.44
C GLN A 4 0.17 34.47 -61.49
N GLN A 5 0.41 33.17 -61.54
CA GLN A 5 0.10 32.21 -60.43
C GLN A 5 1.03 32.55 -59.31
N ILE A 6 0.46 33.00 -58.16
CA ILE A 6 1.16 33.08 -56.90
C ILE A 6 1.10 31.66 -56.34
N ASP A 7 2.21 30.93 -56.46
CA ASP A 7 2.45 29.72 -55.67
C ASP A 7 2.48 30.11 -54.20
N VAL A 8 1.43 29.75 -53.49
CA VAL A 8 1.46 29.72 -52.02
C VAL A 8 2.35 28.54 -51.64
N MET A 9 3.66 28.78 -51.62
CA MET A 9 4.58 27.91 -50.93
C MET A 9 4.13 27.86 -49.48
N ASN A 10 3.71 26.68 -49.03
CA ASN A 10 3.52 26.34 -47.62
C ASN A 10 4.86 26.58 -46.93
N VAL A 11 5.01 27.71 -46.30
CA VAL A 11 6.10 27.97 -45.34
C VAL A 11 5.74 27.21 -44.08
N ARG A 12 6.11 25.91 -44.04
CA ARG A 12 6.35 25.17 -42.82
C ARG A 12 7.78 25.41 -42.34
N ASP A 13 8.18 26.68 -42.30
CA ASP A 13 9.49 27.08 -41.81
C ASP A 13 9.39 27.38 -40.32
N GLY A 14 10.05 26.57 -39.51
CA GLY A 14 10.40 26.88 -38.14
C GLY A 14 9.52 26.26 -37.02
N LEU A 15 8.68 25.26 -37.34
CA LEU A 15 8.05 24.48 -36.28
C LEU A 15 9.12 23.62 -35.57
N ASN A 16 9.17 23.74 -34.25
CA ASN A 16 10.04 22.96 -33.37
C ASN A 16 9.73 21.47 -33.63
N MET A 17 10.64 20.74 -34.30
CA MET A 17 10.46 19.31 -34.62
C MET A 17 10.60 18.41 -33.38
N LYS A 18 10.72 19.01 -32.22
CA LYS A 18 10.86 18.34 -30.94
C LYS A 18 9.82 18.84 -29.97
N GLU A 19 9.09 17.91 -29.39
CA GLU A 19 8.08 18.14 -28.37
C GLU A 19 8.50 17.47 -27.08
N THR A 20 8.41 18.18 -25.96
CA THR A 20 8.81 17.64 -24.66
C THR A 20 7.60 17.56 -23.74
N LEU A 21 7.25 16.35 -23.34
CA LEU A 21 6.28 16.08 -22.29
C LEU A 21 6.97 16.16 -20.94
N HIS A 22 6.47 16.99 -20.05
CA HIS A 22 6.90 17.07 -18.64
C HIS A 22 6.00 16.22 -17.76
N ILE A 23 6.57 15.39 -16.90
CA ILE A 23 5.84 14.45 -16.07
C ILE A 23 6.24 14.67 -14.62
N TYR A 24 5.24 14.87 -13.75
CA TYR A 24 5.40 14.95 -12.30
C TYR A 24 4.65 13.80 -11.66
N TYR A 25 5.22 13.19 -10.63
CA TYR A 25 4.60 12.00 -10.05
C TYR A 25 4.92 11.82 -8.57
N THR A 26 3.99 11.16 -7.90
CA THR A 26 4.12 10.64 -6.53
C THR A 26 3.97 9.12 -6.52
N SER A 27 4.42 8.48 -5.46
CA SER A 27 4.27 7.06 -5.18
C SER A 27 4.40 6.83 -3.68
N ASP A 28 3.71 5.83 -3.16
CA ASP A 28 3.89 5.35 -1.79
C ASP A 28 3.77 6.46 -0.72
N LEU A 29 2.79 7.36 -0.88
CA LEU A 29 2.53 8.42 0.11
C LEU A 29 2.13 7.84 1.45
N HIS A 30 1.39 6.71 1.46
CA HIS A 30 0.91 6.04 2.67
C HIS A 30 0.21 6.99 3.64
N SER A 31 -0.57 7.92 3.11
CA SER A 31 -1.31 8.94 3.86
C SER A 31 -0.46 9.77 4.84
N HIS A 32 0.85 9.95 4.55
CA HIS A 32 1.71 10.88 5.26
C HIS A 32 1.40 12.32 4.82
N PHE A 33 0.26 12.82 5.26
CA PHE A 33 -0.30 14.09 4.80
C PHE A 33 0.46 15.32 5.31
N GLU A 34 1.38 15.19 6.25
CA GLU A 34 2.28 16.26 6.67
C GLU A 34 3.15 16.80 5.53
N ASN A 35 3.43 15.98 4.52
CA ASN A 35 4.20 16.36 3.34
C ASN A 35 3.32 16.82 2.17
N TRP A 36 2.01 16.50 2.22
CA TRP A 36 1.09 16.72 1.11
C TRP A 36 0.93 18.20 0.69
N PRO A 37 0.81 19.18 1.61
CA PRO A 37 0.70 20.60 1.23
C PRO A 37 1.92 21.12 0.45
N LYS A 38 3.13 20.59 0.74
CA LYS A 38 4.36 20.94 0.01
C LYS A 38 4.37 20.34 -1.39
N ILE A 39 3.92 19.09 -1.52
CA ILE A 39 3.76 18.41 -2.82
C ILE A 39 2.79 19.19 -3.69
N VAL A 40 1.63 19.57 -3.15
CA VAL A 40 0.60 20.32 -3.89
C VAL A 40 1.11 21.71 -4.28
N TYR A 41 1.83 22.41 -3.40
CA TYR A 41 2.48 23.67 -3.75
C TYR A 41 3.40 23.51 -4.96
N PHE A 42 4.29 22.52 -4.93
CA PHE A 42 5.19 22.20 -6.04
C PHE A 42 4.43 21.92 -7.35
N LEU A 43 3.42 21.06 -7.29
CA LEU A 43 2.62 20.72 -8.46
C LEU A 43 1.90 21.95 -9.06
N LYS A 44 1.30 22.79 -8.22
CA LYS A 44 0.64 24.04 -8.66
C LYS A 44 1.62 24.99 -9.34
N GLU A 45 2.83 25.16 -8.80
CA GLU A 45 3.86 25.99 -9.42
C GLU A 45 4.27 25.44 -10.79
N LYS A 46 4.42 24.12 -10.94
CA LYS A 46 4.72 23.48 -12.22
C LYS A 46 3.60 23.61 -13.23
N ILE A 47 2.35 23.39 -12.80
CA ILE A 47 1.17 23.61 -13.63
C ILE A 47 1.15 25.04 -14.17
N HIS A 48 1.29 26.04 -13.31
CA HIS A 48 1.30 27.46 -13.73
C HIS A 48 2.46 27.78 -14.68
N GLN A 49 3.64 27.20 -14.45
CA GLN A 49 4.79 27.38 -15.33
C GLN A 49 4.49 26.85 -16.73
N HIS A 50 3.99 25.60 -16.86
CA HIS A 50 3.73 24.96 -18.15
C HIS A 50 2.56 25.61 -18.87
N GLN A 51 1.49 25.99 -18.18
CA GLN A 51 0.36 26.72 -18.76
C GLN A 51 0.79 28.05 -19.38
N ARG A 52 1.66 28.83 -18.70
CA ARG A 52 2.20 30.09 -19.26
C ARG A 52 3.04 29.90 -20.50
N LYS A 53 3.77 28.77 -20.57
CA LYS A 53 4.65 28.45 -21.71
C LYS A 53 3.96 27.61 -22.79
N GLN A 54 2.74 27.16 -22.54
CA GLN A 54 2.00 26.24 -23.41
C GLN A 54 2.76 24.92 -23.64
N GLU A 55 3.49 24.45 -22.60
CA GLU A 55 4.21 23.18 -22.61
C GLU A 55 3.29 22.06 -22.10
N PRO A 56 3.29 20.88 -22.73
CA PRO A 56 2.47 19.75 -22.27
C PRO A 56 3.05 19.15 -20.98
N TYR A 57 2.18 18.79 -20.05
CA TYR A 57 2.55 18.13 -18.81
C TYR A 57 1.51 17.10 -18.38
N LEU A 58 1.93 16.16 -17.53
CA LEU A 58 1.09 15.18 -16.85
C LEU A 58 1.47 15.07 -15.37
N ILE A 59 0.47 14.83 -14.52
CA ILE A 59 0.63 14.57 -13.10
C ILE A 59 0.10 13.17 -12.81
N LEU A 60 0.97 12.28 -12.29
CA LEU A 60 0.71 10.86 -12.12
C LEU A 60 0.90 10.43 -10.67
N ASP A 61 0.14 9.42 -10.22
CA ASP A 61 0.38 8.74 -8.95
C ASP A 61 0.53 7.24 -9.19
N ASN A 62 1.52 6.64 -8.52
CA ASN A 62 1.87 5.23 -8.70
C ASN A 62 1.33 4.31 -7.59
N GLY A 63 0.29 4.72 -6.88
CA GLY A 63 -0.39 3.91 -5.87
C GLY A 63 0.23 3.95 -4.47
N ASP A 64 -0.38 3.22 -3.56
CA ASP A 64 -0.14 3.30 -2.12
C ASP A 64 -0.18 4.75 -1.62
N HIS A 65 -1.08 5.54 -2.20
CA HIS A 65 -1.42 6.87 -1.68
C HIS A 65 -2.18 6.74 -0.36
N LEU A 66 -2.97 5.69 -0.23
CA LEU A 66 -3.77 5.34 0.94
C LEU A 66 -2.95 4.52 1.94
N ASP A 67 -3.13 4.82 3.25
CA ASP A 67 -2.80 3.93 4.36
C ASP A 67 -3.82 4.16 5.49
N ARG A 68 -4.50 3.10 5.91
CA ARG A 68 -5.54 3.13 6.95
C ARG A 68 -4.99 3.35 8.38
N VAL A 69 -3.68 3.53 8.53
CA VAL A 69 -3.08 4.02 9.77
C VAL A 69 -3.43 5.49 10.04
N GLN A 70 -3.77 6.22 8.99
CA GLN A 70 -4.13 7.63 9.09
C GLN A 70 -5.65 7.79 9.33
N PRO A 71 -6.08 8.54 10.36
CA PRO A 71 -7.50 8.66 10.70
C PRO A 71 -8.42 9.14 9.57
N ILE A 72 -7.96 10.07 8.71
CA ILE A 72 -8.73 10.52 7.54
C ILE A 72 -9.02 9.36 6.60
N SER A 73 -7.99 8.56 6.30
CA SER A 73 -8.10 7.42 5.39
C SER A 73 -8.94 6.29 5.99
N GLU A 74 -8.79 6.04 7.29
CA GLU A 74 -9.59 5.04 8.00
C GLU A 74 -11.07 5.42 8.04
N ALA A 75 -11.39 6.64 8.48
CA ALA A 75 -12.76 7.10 8.63
C ALA A 75 -13.51 7.26 7.30
N SER A 76 -12.79 7.64 6.24
CA SER A 76 -13.36 7.84 4.90
C SER A 76 -13.25 6.64 3.98
N LYS A 77 -12.61 5.54 4.44
CA LYS A 77 -12.31 4.36 3.60
C LYS A 77 -11.61 4.75 2.29
N GLY A 78 -10.68 5.71 2.38
CA GLY A 78 -9.89 6.19 1.24
C GLY A 78 -10.53 7.31 0.41
N LEU A 79 -11.80 7.65 0.57
CA LEU A 79 -12.45 8.74 -0.19
C LEU A 79 -11.78 10.11 0.08
N GLY A 80 -11.23 10.31 1.28
CA GLY A 80 -10.40 11.47 1.59
C GLY A 80 -9.15 11.55 0.72
N ASN A 81 -8.50 10.41 0.45
CA ASN A 81 -7.35 10.33 -0.43
C ASN A 81 -7.72 10.71 -1.89
N VAL A 82 -8.85 10.21 -2.39
CA VAL A 82 -9.37 10.57 -3.73
C VAL A 82 -9.68 12.06 -3.81
N THR A 83 -10.26 12.64 -2.75
CA THR A 83 -10.50 14.08 -2.66
C THR A 83 -9.21 14.88 -2.76
N LEU A 84 -8.15 14.48 -2.06
CA LEU A 84 -6.84 15.12 -2.11
C LEU A 84 -6.21 15.04 -3.51
N LEU A 85 -6.27 13.88 -4.17
CA LEU A 85 -5.78 13.70 -5.54
C LEU A 85 -6.58 14.55 -6.55
N ASN A 86 -7.91 14.63 -6.40
CA ASN A 86 -8.77 15.48 -7.22
C ASN A 86 -8.39 16.96 -7.14
N GLU A 87 -8.18 17.47 -5.92
CA GLU A 87 -7.84 18.89 -5.70
C GLU A 87 -6.41 19.21 -6.18
N ALA A 88 -5.49 18.25 -6.13
CA ALA A 88 -4.13 18.39 -6.65
C ALA A 88 -4.04 18.22 -8.19
N LYS A 89 -5.17 17.94 -8.86
CA LYS A 89 -5.30 17.85 -10.33
C LYS A 89 -4.47 16.75 -10.96
N TYR A 90 -4.45 15.56 -10.38
CA TYR A 90 -3.84 14.40 -11.01
C TYR A 90 -4.55 14.04 -12.32
N ASP A 91 -3.79 13.52 -13.29
CA ASP A 91 -4.29 13.12 -14.62
C ASP A 91 -4.55 11.62 -14.71
N VAL A 92 -3.62 10.82 -14.17
CA VAL A 92 -3.70 9.36 -14.18
C VAL A 92 -3.10 8.80 -12.89
N VAL A 93 -3.78 7.83 -12.31
CA VAL A 93 -3.38 7.15 -11.07
C VAL A 93 -3.44 5.64 -11.30
N THR A 94 -2.49 4.89 -10.77
CA THR A 94 -2.68 3.46 -10.48
C THR A 94 -2.93 3.29 -8.99
N PHE A 95 -3.48 2.14 -8.59
CA PHE A 95 -3.56 1.83 -7.16
C PHE A 95 -2.51 0.79 -6.78
N GLY A 96 -2.00 0.89 -5.56
CA GLY A 96 -1.07 -0.07 -4.99
C GLY A 96 -1.79 -1.18 -4.21
N ASN A 97 -1.03 -1.91 -3.42
CA ASN A 97 -1.61 -2.96 -2.60
C ASN A 97 -2.41 -2.40 -1.41
N ASN A 98 -2.07 -1.23 -0.89
CA ASN A 98 -2.83 -0.67 0.22
C ASN A 98 -4.28 -0.37 -0.17
N GLU A 99 -4.52 0.22 -1.33
CA GLU A 99 -5.88 0.37 -1.84
C GLU A 99 -6.53 -1.00 -2.10
N GLY A 100 -5.77 -1.91 -2.72
CA GLY A 100 -6.29 -3.17 -3.23
C GLY A 100 -6.65 -4.21 -2.18
N ILE A 101 -5.97 -4.23 -1.02
CA ILE A 101 -6.11 -5.31 -0.02
C ILE A 101 -6.48 -4.84 1.39
N THR A 102 -6.65 -3.54 1.62
CA THR A 102 -7.06 -3.02 2.93
C THR A 102 -8.49 -2.48 2.96
N LEU A 103 -9.12 -2.36 1.81
CA LEU A 103 -10.53 -2.01 1.63
C LEU A 103 -11.34 -3.27 1.36
N ASP A 104 -12.57 -3.32 1.81
CA ASP A 104 -13.45 -4.41 1.43
C ASP A 104 -13.85 -4.33 -0.06
N ARG A 105 -14.63 -5.33 -0.53
CA ARG A 105 -15.02 -5.38 -1.93
C ARG A 105 -15.78 -4.14 -2.39
N ASP A 106 -16.76 -3.72 -1.61
CA ASP A 106 -17.64 -2.60 -1.97
C ASP A 106 -16.90 -1.27 -1.82
N GLU A 107 -16.07 -1.13 -0.78
CA GLU A 107 -15.20 0.03 -0.56
C GLU A 107 -14.24 0.22 -1.74
N LEU A 108 -13.55 -0.83 -2.19
CA LEU A 108 -12.65 -0.74 -3.36
C LEU A 108 -13.42 -0.52 -4.66
N TYR A 109 -14.59 -1.21 -4.84
CA TYR A 109 -15.40 -1.09 -6.05
C TYR A 109 -15.86 0.34 -6.30
N HIS A 110 -16.16 1.09 -5.23
CA HIS A 110 -16.65 2.47 -5.29
C HIS A 110 -15.60 3.54 -4.99
N LEU A 111 -14.36 3.16 -4.67
CA LEU A 111 -13.31 4.09 -4.23
C LEU A 111 -13.11 5.25 -5.19
N TYR A 112 -13.13 4.99 -6.49
CA TYR A 112 -12.79 5.97 -7.51
C TYR A 112 -14.00 6.45 -8.35
N ASP A 113 -15.23 6.24 -7.89
CA ASP A 113 -16.43 6.68 -8.62
C ASP A 113 -16.45 8.21 -8.83
N ASP A 114 -15.97 8.99 -7.86
CA ASP A 114 -15.88 10.45 -7.92
C ASP A 114 -14.49 10.96 -8.38
N ALA A 115 -13.62 10.09 -8.89
CA ALA A 115 -12.30 10.49 -9.37
C ALA A 115 -12.40 11.39 -10.61
N LYS A 116 -11.70 12.54 -10.57
CA LYS A 116 -11.58 13.47 -11.72
C LYS A 116 -10.38 13.14 -12.61
N PHE A 117 -9.70 12.05 -12.34
CA PHE A 117 -8.55 11.51 -13.05
C PHE A 117 -8.87 10.10 -13.58
N SER A 118 -8.03 9.60 -14.45
CA SER A 118 -8.17 8.22 -14.93
C SER A 118 -7.46 7.26 -13.99
N VAL A 119 -8.09 6.12 -13.67
CA VAL A 119 -7.46 5.05 -12.90
C VAL A 119 -7.10 3.90 -13.81
N VAL A 120 -5.85 3.45 -13.75
CA VAL A 120 -5.32 2.37 -14.59
C VAL A 120 -4.75 1.24 -13.73
N CYS A 121 -5.17 -0.01 -14.01
CA CYS A 121 -4.53 -1.21 -13.49
C CYS A 121 -4.85 -2.38 -14.43
N ALA A 122 -3.83 -2.92 -15.09
CA ALA A 122 -4.03 -3.92 -16.14
C ALA A 122 -4.15 -5.34 -15.58
N ASN A 123 -3.75 -5.57 -14.34
CA ASN A 123 -3.67 -6.93 -13.79
C ASN A 123 -4.64 -7.21 -12.63
N VAL A 124 -5.59 -6.32 -12.32
CA VAL A 124 -6.65 -6.62 -11.34
C VAL A 124 -8.00 -6.69 -12.05
N VAL A 125 -8.79 -7.70 -11.71
CA VAL A 125 -10.14 -7.91 -12.23
C VAL A 125 -11.06 -8.44 -11.12
N SER A 126 -12.34 -8.14 -11.22
CA SER A 126 -13.34 -8.74 -10.34
C SER A 126 -13.57 -10.21 -10.70
N GLN A 127 -13.70 -11.11 -9.72
CA GLN A 127 -13.91 -12.55 -9.93
C GLN A 127 -15.25 -12.87 -10.59
N ASP A 128 -16.27 -12.06 -10.39
CA ASP A 128 -17.57 -12.20 -11.05
C ASP A 128 -17.64 -11.56 -12.43
N GLY A 129 -16.57 -10.91 -12.88
CA GLY A 129 -16.48 -10.23 -14.17
C GLY A 129 -17.11 -8.84 -14.20
N ASP A 130 -17.71 -8.38 -13.10
CA ASP A 130 -18.25 -7.02 -12.97
C ASP A 130 -17.17 -6.07 -12.45
N ASN A 131 -16.41 -5.50 -13.37
CA ASN A 131 -15.38 -4.51 -13.04
C ASN A 131 -15.99 -3.11 -12.91
N PRO A 132 -15.53 -2.29 -11.95
CA PRO A 132 -15.99 -0.91 -11.83
C PRO A 132 -15.64 -0.10 -13.09
N ALA A 133 -16.49 0.84 -13.45
CA ALA A 133 -16.36 1.62 -14.69
C ALA A 133 -15.07 2.47 -14.77
N TRP A 134 -14.52 2.83 -13.62
CA TRP A 134 -13.27 3.58 -13.52
C TRP A 134 -12.04 2.72 -13.80
N LEU A 135 -12.09 1.38 -13.62
CA LEU A 135 -10.94 0.49 -13.77
C LEU A 135 -10.61 0.25 -15.25
N LYS A 136 -9.49 0.79 -15.70
CA LYS A 136 -8.99 0.65 -17.06
C LYS A 136 -7.64 -0.04 -17.07
N ARG A 137 -7.35 -0.84 -18.10
CA ARG A 137 -6.03 -1.45 -18.25
C ARG A 137 -4.96 -0.42 -18.58
N TYR A 138 -5.33 0.58 -19.39
CA TYR A 138 -4.50 1.68 -19.84
C TYR A 138 -5.35 2.87 -20.25
N VAL A 139 -4.71 4.01 -20.43
CA VAL A 139 -5.28 5.20 -21.08
C VAL A 139 -4.31 5.75 -22.12
N ILE A 140 -4.85 6.41 -23.15
CA ILE A 140 -4.07 7.15 -24.14
C ILE A 140 -4.29 8.64 -23.87
N LYS A 141 -3.21 9.39 -23.78
CA LYS A 141 -3.22 10.86 -23.68
C LYS A 141 -2.68 11.46 -24.96
N ASP A 142 -3.46 12.29 -25.62
CA ASP A 142 -3.01 13.14 -26.73
C ASP A 142 -2.21 14.29 -26.12
N VAL A 143 -0.89 14.21 -26.18
CA VAL A 143 0.03 15.22 -25.62
C VAL A 143 0.04 16.46 -26.53
N THR A 144 0.18 16.21 -27.82
CA THR A 144 0.02 17.16 -28.90
C THR A 144 -0.70 16.46 -30.09
N PRO A 145 -1.06 17.16 -31.18
CA PRO A 145 -1.64 16.49 -32.34
C PRO A 145 -0.77 15.39 -32.95
N ASP A 146 0.55 15.49 -32.79
CA ASP A 146 1.53 14.58 -33.40
C ASP A 146 2.25 13.67 -32.34
N PHE A 147 1.86 13.76 -31.06
CA PHE A 147 2.47 12.96 -29.99
C PHE A 147 1.44 12.37 -29.02
N LYS A 148 1.33 11.06 -28.98
CA LYS A 148 0.43 10.28 -28.11
C LYS A 148 1.21 9.42 -27.15
N VAL A 149 0.77 9.39 -25.89
CA VAL A 149 1.38 8.60 -24.83
C VAL A 149 0.38 7.62 -24.25
N GLY A 150 0.75 6.34 -24.20
CA GLY A 150 0.02 5.29 -23.51
C GLY A 150 0.51 5.17 -22.04
N ILE A 151 -0.42 5.06 -21.10
CA ILE A 151 -0.10 4.89 -19.68
C ILE A 151 -0.77 3.62 -19.19
N ILE A 152 0.03 2.68 -18.67
CA ILE A 152 -0.40 1.37 -18.16
C ILE A 152 -0.13 1.35 -16.67
N GLY A 153 -1.07 0.84 -15.85
CA GLY A 153 -0.88 0.58 -14.43
C GLY A 153 -0.72 -0.90 -14.13
N LEU A 154 0.09 -1.23 -13.12
CA LEU A 154 0.27 -2.59 -12.60
C LEU A 154 0.40 -2.54 -11.09
N THR A 155 -0.15 -3.54 -10.38
CA THR A 155 -0.05 -3.69 -8.92
C THR A 155 0.41 -5.08 -8.50
N ALA A 156 0.97 -5.20 -7.29
CA ALA A 156 1.50 -6.43 -6.73
C ALA A 156 0.41 -7.52 -6.59
N PRO A 157 0.63 -8.77 -7.06
CA PRO A 157 -0.42 -9.79 -7.14
C PRO A 157 -0.58 -10.58 -5.83
N PHE A 158 -1.02 -9.94 -4.77
CA PHE A 158 -1.25 -10.56 -3.45
C PHE A 158 -2.58 -11.32 -3.38
N ASN A 159 -2.73 -12.36 -4.18
CA ASN A 159 -3.96 -13.14 -4.30
C ASN A 159 -4.44 -13.79 -2.99
N HIS A 160 -3.57 -13.98 -2.01
CA HIS A 160 -3.99 -14.45 -0.68
C HIS A 160 -4.95 -13.46 0.00
N PHE A 161 -4.86 -12.18 -0.35
CA PHE A 161 -5.72 -11.10 0.14
C PHE A 161 -6.79 -10.70 -0.88
N TYR A 162 -6.46 -10.67 -2.17
CA TYR A 162 -7.43 -10.31 -3.22
C TYR A 162 -8.56 -11.32 -3.35
N HIS A 163 -8.26 -12.63 -3.35
CA HIS A 163 -9.28 -13.67 -3.54
C HIS A 163 -10.39 -13.67 -2.48
N PRO A 164 -10.12 -13.58 -1.17
CA PRO A 164 -11.17 -13.50 -0.17
C PRO A 164 -12.10 -12.30 -0.34
N MET A 165 -11.64 -11.24 -0.99
CA MET A 165 -12.40 -10.01 -1.25
C MET A 165 -13.05 -9.99 -2.65
N GLY A 166 -13.00 -11.10 -3.40
CA GLY A 166 -13.66 -11.23 -4.70
C GLY A 166 -12.92 -10.58 -5.86
N TRP A 167 -11.60 -10.36 -5.73
CA TRP A 167 -10.72 -9.85 -6.78
C TRP A 167 -9.66 -10.87 -7.17
N ASP A 168 -9.22 -10.83 -8.43
CA ASP A 168 -8.06 -11.57 -8.92
C ASP A 168 -6.96 -10.60 -9.36
N ALA A 169 -5.78 -10.72 -8.79
CA ALA A 169 -4.58 -10.06 -9.28
C ALA A 169 -3.83 -11.02 -10.21
N LEU A 170 -3.97 -10.80 -11.51
CA LEU A 170 -3.39 -11.64 -12.55
C LEU A 170 -1.86 -11.42 -12.64
N ASP A 171 -1.16 -12.33 -13.33
CA ASP A 171 0.28 -12.19 -13.57
C ASP A 171 0.60 -10.87 -14.29
N PRO A 172 1.31 -9.93 -13.64
CA PRO A 172 1.49 -8.58 -14.14
C PRO A 172 2.30 -8.52 -15.42
N LEU A 173 3.35 -9.34 -15.58
CA LEU A 173 4.18 -9.32 -16.80
C LEU A 173 3.44 -9.90 -18.00
N LYS A 174 2.60 -10.89 -17.77
CA LYS A 174 1.71 -11.44 -18.80
C LYS A 174 0.67 -10.40 -19.24
N GLN A 175 0.05 -9.71 -18.28
CA GLN A 175 -0.93 -8.66 -18.60
C GLN A 175 -0.28 -7.45 -19.27
N LEU A 176 0.92 -7.06 -18.86
CA LEU A 176 1.71 -6.04 -19.53
C LEU A 176 1.94 -6.40 -20.99
N LYS A 177 2.42 -7.63 -21.26
CA LYS A 177 2.65 -8.09 -22.64
C LYS A 177 1.40 -8.02 -23.52
N LEU A 178 0.26 -8.48 -22.99
CA LEU A 178 -1.03 -8.42 -23.70
C LEU A 178 -1.43 -6.97 -23.98
N THR A 179 -1.30 -6.10 -23.00
CA THR A 179 -1.64 -4.68 -23.10
C THR A 179 -0.72 -3.95 -24.09
N LEU A 180 0.59 -4.22 -24.08
CA LEU A 180 1.55 -3.67 -25.05
C LEU A 180 1.23 -4.07 -26.48
N THR A 181 0.85 -5.33 -26.71
CA THR A 181 0.46 -5.80 -28.05
C THR A 181 -0.71 -4.99 -28.63
N GLU A 182 -1.65 -4.58 -27.79
CA GLU A 182 -2.80 -3.78 -28.19
C GLU A 182 -2.46 -2.29 -28.31
N LEU A 183 -1.66 -1.75 -27.38
CA LEU A 183 -1.44 -0.32 -27.22
C LEU A 183 -0.35 0.25 -28.11
N THR A 184 0.77 -0.47 -28.31
CA THR A 184 1.95 0.02 -29.07
C THR A 184 1.60 0.56 -30.48
N PRO A 185 0.69 -0.06 -31.24
CA PRO A 185 0.33 0.48 -32.56
C PRO A 185 -0.45 1.82 -32.52
N GLN A 186 -0.90 2.27 -31.36
CA GLN A 186 -1.80 3.40 -31.18
C GLN A 186 -1.11 4.64 -30.61
N VAL A 187 0.14 4.49 -30.12
CA VAL A 187 0.85 5.53 -29.38
C VAL A 187 2.30 5.66 -29.82
N ASP A 188 2.92 6.77 -29.47
CA ASP A 188 4.31 7.08 -29.83
C ASP A 188 5.28 6.83 -28.66
N SER A 189 4.75 6.72 -27.44
CA SER A 189 5.52 6.44 -26.21
C SER A 189 4.66 5.74 -25.19
N ILE A 190 5.29 4.94 -24.32
CA ILE A 190 4.60 4.18 -23.26
C ILE A 190 5.24 4.45 -21.90
N ILE A 191 4.39 4.80 -20.94
CA ILE A 191 4.70 4.94 -19.51
C ILE A 191 4.06 3.79 -18.75
N VAL A 192 4.81 3.13 -17.87
CA VAL A 192 4.29 2.13 -16.95
C VAL A 192 4.34 2.68 -15.52
N LEU A 193 3.17 2.76 -14.89
CA LEU A 193 3.02 2.96 -13.46
C LEU A 193 3.11 1.57 -12.81
N SER A 194 4.27 1.25 -12.25
CA SER A 194 4.57 -0.09 -11.74
C SER A 194 4.57 -0.09 -10.22
N HIS A 195 3.47 -0.59 -9.62
CA HIS A 195 3.43 -0.83 -8.19
C HIS A 195 3.78 -2.29 -7.86
N LEU A 196 4.90 -2.78 -8.43
CA LEU A 196 5.34 -4.18 -8.35
C LEU A 196 6.62 -4.38 -7.51
N GLY A 197 7.39 -3.31 -7.34
CA GLY A 197 8.70 -3.34 -6.71
C GLY A 197 9.86 -3.45 -7.70
N VAL A 198 11.05 -3.03 -7.24
CA VAL A 198 12.23 -2.77 -8.07
C VAL A 198 12.68 -3.95 -8.91
N ASP A 199 12.59 -5.18 -8.37
CA ASP A 199 13.03 -6.38 -9.11
C ASP A 199 12.14 -6.62 -10.35
N GLN A 200 10.82 -6.39 -10.23
CA GLN A 200 9.90 -6.50 -11.35
C GLN A 200 10.06 -5.32 -12.32
N ASP A 201 10.31 -4.11 -11.81
CA ASP A 201 10.55 -2.93 -12.63
C ASP A 201 11.79 -3.12 -13.52
N GLU A 202 12.87 -3.70 -12.97
CA GLU A 202 14.08 -4.03 -13.73
C GLU A 202 13.82 -5.13 -14.79
N LEU A 203 12.95 -6.09 -14.50
CA LEU A 203 12.53 -7.09 -15.51
C LEU A 203 11.71 -6.43 -16.62
N ILE A 204 10.81 -5.51 -16.31
CA ILE A 204 10.06 -4.75 -17.31
C ILE A 204 11.04 -4.01 -18.22
N ALA A 205 11.95 -3.22 -17.64
CA ALA A 205 12.94 -2.46 -18.40
C ALA A 205 13.86 -3.34 -19.27
N LYS A 206 14.10 -4.58 -18.84
CA LYS A 206 14.98 -5.51 -19.55
C LYS A 206 14.32 -6.23 -20.71
N TYR A 207 13.02 -6.53 -20.61
CA TYR A 207 12.34 -7.44 -21.53
C TYR A 207 11.26 -6.77 -22.41
N PHE A 208 10.91 -5.50 -22.16
CA PHE A 208 9.88 -4.78 -22.89
C PHE A 208 10.44 -3.45 -23.45
N ASP A 209 11.09 -3.54 -24.60
CA ASP A 209 11.73 -2.39 -25.25
C ASP A 209 10.74 -1.32 -25.72
N GLU A 210 9.43 -1.61 -25.74
CA GLU A 210 8.36 -0.67 -26.06
C GLU A 210 8.12 0.37 -24.97
N VAL A 211 8.63 0.13 -23.75
CA VAL A 211 8.40 1.02 -22.60
C VAL A 211 9.50 2.07 -22.52
N ASP A 212 9.11 3.35 -22.44
CA ASP A 212 10.03 4.48 -22.35
C ASP A 212 10.33 4.93 -20.93
N LEU A 213 9.30 4.97 -20.07
CA LEU A 213 9.41 5.38 -18.68
C LEU A 213 8.71 4.36 -17.78
N ILE A 214 9.40 3.93 -16.73
CA ILE A 214 8.84 3.13 -15.65
C ILE A 214 8.90 3.97 -14.36
N ILE A 215 7.74 4.20 -13.76
CA ILE A 215 7.62 4.79 -12.43
C ILE A 215 7.38 3.64 -11.46
N GLY A 216 8.41 3.31 -10.65
CA GLY A 216 8.40 2.21 -9.71
C GLY A 216 7.91 2.61 -8.32
N GLY A 217 7.29 1.66 -7.60
CA GLY A 217 6.79 1.80 -6.23
C GLY A 217 6.90 0.52 -5.42
N HIS A 218 6.09 0.37 -4.37
CA HIS A 218 5.92 -0.80 -3.50
C HIS A 218 7.14 -1.13 -2.60
N THR A 219 8.34 -1.23 -3.15
CA THR A 219 9.56 -1.54 -2.37
C THR A 219 10.27 -0.29 -1.87
N HIS A 220 9.68 0.89 -2.07
CA HIS A 220 10.13 2.18 -1.54
C HIS A 220 11.56 2.58 -1.93
N HIS A 221 12.07 2.12 -3.07
CA HIS A 221 13.38 2.52 -3.58
C HIS A 221 13.38 4.00 -3.96
N LEU A 222 14.54 4.63 -3.85
CA LEU A 222 14.76 6.01 -4.25
C LEU A 222 15.88 6.08 -5.29
N PHE A 223 15.52 6.51 -6.50
CA PHE A 223 16.49 6.86 -7.53
C PHE A 223 16.54 8.38 -7.69
N LYS A 224 17.54 9.03 -7.07
CA LYS A 224 17.71 10.49 -7.19
C LYS A 224 17.86 10.93 -8.65
N VAL A 225 18.45 10.08 -9.46
CA VAL A 225 18.53 10.18 -10.93
C VAL A 225 18.02 8.87 -11.49
N GLY A 226 17.18 8.93 -12.50
CA GLY A 226 16.62 7.76 -13.15
C GLY A 226 17.69 6.80 -13.69
N LYS A 227 17.43 5.50 -13.57
CA LYS A 227 18.32 4.43 -14.02
C LYS A 227 17.96 4.03 -15.45
N GLN A 228 18.87 4.27 -16.40
CA GLN A 228 18.69 3.79 -17.76
C GLN A 228 18.94 2.28 -17.85
N ILE A 229 17.99 1.53 -18.35
CA ILE A 229 18.09 0.08 -18.63
C ILE A 229 17.48 -0.14 -20.02
N ASN A 230 18.30 -0.58 -20.97
CA ASN A 230 17.92 -0.70 -22.39
C ASN A 230 17.22 0.57 -22.90
N ASN A 231 16.00 0.47 -23.45
CA ASN A 231 15.23 1.60 -23.89
C ASN A 231 14.59 2.40 -22.75
N SER A 232 14.30 1.79 -21.61
CA SER A 232 13.53 2.39 -20.52
C SER A 232 14.39 3.24 -19.59
N ILE A 233 13.84 4.36 -19.09
CA ILE A 233 14.32 5.00 -17.87
C ILE A 233 13.44 4.58 -16.70
N LEU A 234 14.05 3.96 -15.68
CA LEU A 234 13.39 3.55 -14.43
C LEU A 234 13.60 4.61 -13.37
N SER A 235 12.52 5.03 -12.72
CA SER A 235 12.54 5.99 -11.63
C SER A 235 11.65 5.55 -10.47
N ALA A 236 12.05 5.89 -9.24
CA ALA A 236 11.29 5.68 -8.02
C ALA A 236 11.60 6.79 -7.02
N VAL A 237 10.61 7.22 -6.25
CA VAL A 237 10.68 8.42 -5.39
C VAL A 237 10.70 8.12 -3.89
N GLY A 238 10.92 6.86 -3.51
CA GLY A 238 10.89 6.45 -2.11
C GLY A 238 9.46 6.37 -1.60
N LYS A 239 9.23 6.84 -0.38
CA LYS A 239 7.92 6.80 0.28
C LYS A 239 7.64 8.05 1.11
N PHE A 240 6.40 8.16 1.61
CA PHE A 240 5.95 9.19 2.55
C PHE A 240 6.01 10.61 2.01
N GLY A 241 6.13 10.75 0.68
CA GLY A 241 6.15 12.06 0.04
C GLY A 241 7.38 12.90 0.37
N HIS A 242 8.51 12.30 0.79
CA HIS A 242 9.77 13.05 0.99
C HIS A 242 10.36 13.56 -0.33
N TYR A 243 9.97 12.96 -1.44
CA TYR A 243 10.41 13.33 -2.78
C TYR A 243 9.22 13.36 -3.73
N VAL A 244 9.28 14.25 -4.72
CA VAL A 244 8.40 14.28 -5.89
C VAL A 244 9.21 13.91 -7.11
N GLY A 245 8.66 13.08 -7.98
CA GLY A 245 9.29 12.73 -9.24
C GLY A 245 9.09 13.79 -10.29
N GLN A 246 10.14 14.04 -11.07
CA GLN A 246 10.10 14.85 -12.29
C GLN A 246 10.78 14.07 -13.41
N ALA A 247 10.04 13.80 -14.49
CA ALA A 247 10.59 13.19 -15.69
C ALA A 247 10.29 14.04 -16.92
N SER A 248 11.01 13.80 -18.00
CA SER A 248 10.69 14.37 -19.31
C SER A 248 10.94 13.36 -20.42
N LEU A 249 10.07 13.39 -21.44
CA LEU A 249 10.19 12.64 -22.67
C LEU A 249 10.20 13.62 -23.84
N THR A 250 11.31 13.68 -24.58
CA THR A 250 11.44 14.53 -25.77
C THR A 250 11.22 13.68 -27.01
N TYR A 251 10.14 13.96 -27.74
CA TYR A 251 9.73 13.29 -28.96
C TYR A 251 10.16 14.09 -30.18
N ASP A 252 10.74 13.41 -31.16
CA ASP A 252 11.12 13.97 -32.45
C ASP A 252 10.03 13.57 -33.48
N THR A 253 9.26 14.56 -33.94
CA THR A 253 8.11 14.33 -34.82
C THR A 253 8.53 13.82 -36.22
N ASP A 254 9.72 14.16 -36.69
CA ASP A 254 10.24 13.66 -37.97
C ASP A 254 10.70 12.21 -37.88
N LYS A 255 11.38 11.87 -36.78
CA LYS A 255 11.84 10.49 -36.52
C LYS A 255 10.75 9.60 -35.99
N ARG A 256 9.66 10.19 -35.49
CA ARG A 256 8.56 9.51 -34.80
C ARG A 256 9.08 8.61 -33.66
N ALA A 257 9.93 9.19 -32.83
CA ALA A 257 10.58 8.47 -31.72
C ALA A 257 10.91 9.40 -30.56
N VAL A 258 10.88 8.84 -29.34
CA VAL A 258 11.42 9.50 -28.14
C VAL A 258 12.95 9.49 -28.26
N ILE A 259 13.57 10.65 -28.26
CA ILE A 259 15.03 10.83 -28.45
C ILE A 259 15.79 11.18 -27.19
N GLU A 260 15.08 11.64 -26.16
CA GLU A 260 15.69 11.97 -24.87
C GLU A 260 14.70 11.65 -23.74
N LYS A 261 15.21 11.06 -22.68
CA LYS A 261 14.46 10.67 -21.47
C LYS A 261 15.25 11.09 -20.23
N THR A 262 14.60 11.80 -19.33
CA THR A 262 15.21 12.15 -18.03
C THR A 262 14.24 11.83 -16.90
N ALA A 263 14.78 11.49 -15.73
CA ALA A 263 13.98 11.33 -14.52
C ALA A 263 14.81 11.69 -13.28
N HIS A 264 14.19 12.38 -12.34
CA HIS A 264 14.82 12.82 -11.09
C HIS A 264 13.81 12.74 -9.95
N ALA A 265 14.28 12.40 -8.75
CA ALA A 265 13.53 12.57 -7.51
C ALA A 265 14.00 13.87 -6.82
N LEU A 266 13.08 14.80 -6.62
CA LEU A 266 13.32 16.12 -6.04
C LEU A 266 12.88 16.13 -4.59
N PRO A 267 13.74 16.50 -3.61
CA PRO A 267 13.35 16.61 -2.21
C PRO A 267 12.37 17.77 -2.02
N ILE A 268 11.41 17.60 -1.09
CA ILE A 268 10.39 18.62 -0.82
C ILE A 268 10.66 19.44 0.45
N ASP A 269 11.69 19.13 1.21
CA ASP A 269 11.92 19.67 2.57
C ASP A 269 11.89 21.21 2.65
N THR A 270 12.41 21.87 1.62
CA THR A 270 12.55 23.33 1.56
C THR A 270 11.40 24.03 0.82
N LEU A 271 10.38 23.29 0.38
CA LEU A 271 9.25 23.87 -0.33
C LEU A 271 8.29 24.56 0.63
N GLU A 272 7.61 25.59 0.12
CA GLU A 272 6.48 26.23 0.80
C GLU A 272 5.28 25.28 0.86
N VAL A 273 4.33 25.59 1.71
CA VAL A 273 3.09 24.84 1.88
C VAL A 273 1.93 25.52 1.14
N ASP A 274 1.04 24.73 0.56
CA ASP A 274 -0.21 25.23 0.00
C ASP A 274 -1.26 25.35 1.11
N SER A 275 -1.58 26.57 1.51
CA SER A 275 -2.50 26.83 2.61
C SER A 275 -3.94 26.32 2.36
N ALA A 276 -4.37 26.27 1.10
CA ALA A 276 -5.69 25.71 0.77
C ALA A 276 -5.72 24.20 1.03
N THR A 277 -4.62 23.53 0.77
CA THR A 277 -4.48 22.10 1.08
C THR A 277 -4.40 21.83 2.58
N GLU A 278 -3.74 22.68 3.36
CA GLU A 278 -3.77 22.59 4.83
C GLU A 278 -5.19 22.71 5.37
N MET A 279 -5.95 23.70 4.93
CA MET A 279 -7.36 23.88 5.33
C MET A 279 -8.25 22.68 4.91
N LEU A 280 -7.98 22.07 3.76
CA LEU A 280 -8.69 20.87 3.33
C LEU A 280 -8.38 19.69 4.25
N LEU A 281 -7.10 19.48 4.60
CA LEU A 281 -6.68 18.43 5.53
C LEU A 281 -7.31 18.61 6.92
N ASP A 282 -7.36 19.84 7.42
CA ASP A 282 -8.04 20.15 8.69
C ASP A 282 -9.53 19.80 8.62
N THR A 283 -10.20 20.16 7.52
CA THR A 283 -11.63 19.83 7.30
C THR A 283 -11.85 18.31 7.27
N LEU A 284 -11.02 17.57 6.54
CA LEU A 284 -11.10 16.10 6.47
C LEU A 284 -10.77 15.46 7.83
N GLY A 285 -9.83 16.03 8.58
CA GLY A 285 -9.48 15.60 9.94
C GLY A 285 -10.64 15.79 10.94
N GLU A 286 -11.35 16.92 10.88
CA GLU A 286 -12.56 17.13 11.68
C GLU A 286 -13.67 16.13 11.31
N GLN A 287 -13.87 15.84 10.04
CA GLN A 287 -14.85 14.84 9.59
C GLN A 287 -14.48 13.45 10.11
N ALA A 288 -13.21 13.06 9.98
CA ALA A 288 -12.70 11.79 10.50
C ALA A 288 -12.91 11.69 12.02
N SER A 289 -12.59 12.73 12.77
CA SER A 289 -12.78 12.76 14.22
C SER A 289 -14.26 12.58 14.61
N ARG A 290 -15.19 13.19 13.87
CA ARG A 290 -16.64 13.00 14.10
C ARG A 290 -17.07 11.55 13.80
N THR A 291 -16.65 10.99 12.67
CA THR A 291 -16.98 9.60 12.27
C THR A 291 -16.45 8.59 13.28
N MET A 292 -15.28 8.84 13.86
CA MET A 292 -14.62 7.94 14.81
C MET A 292 -14.94 8.24 16.28
N SER A 293 -15.87 9.14 16.58
CA SER A 293 -16.25 9.52 17.95
C SER A 293 -17.26 8.56 18.61
N ASP A 294 -17.78 7.60 17.87
CA ASP A 294 -18.74 6.62 18.41
C ASP A 294 -18.11 5.82 19.56
N VAL A 295 -18.83 5.76 20.68
CA VAL A 295 -18.41 5.04 21.88
C VAL A 295 -18.61 3.53 21.67
N VAL A 296 -17.55 2.78 21.86
CA VAL A 296 -17.52 1.30 21.78
C VAL A 296 -17.93 0.70 23.13
N CYS A 297 -17.30 1.18 24.22
CA CYS A 297 -17.59 0.73 25.58
C CYS A 297 -17.21 1.80 26.60
N THR A 298 -17.61 1.59 27.88
CA THR A 298 -17.18 2.43 29.00
C THR A 298 -16.41 1.59 30.01
N LEU A 299 -15.13 1.87 30.18
CA LEU A 299 -14.25 1.11 31.09
C LEU A 299 -14.44 1.56 32.55
N PRO A 300 -14.67 0.62 33.49
CA PRO A 300 -14.79 0.94 34.92
C PRO A 300 -13.44 1.28 35.56
N ALA A 301 -12.32 0.83 34.96
CA ALA A 301 -10.94 1.05 35.40
C ALA A 301 -10.02 1.12 34.15
N PRO A 302 -8.80 1.67 34.26
CA PRO A 302 -7.85 1.65 33.15
C PRO A 302 -7.52 0.21 32.71
N LEU A 303 -7.31 0.01 31.41
CA LEU A 303 -6.71 -1.20 30.83
C LEU A 303 -5.24 -0.93 30.52
N GLU A 304 -4.36 -1.49 31.33
CA GLU A 304 -2.93 -1.29 31.19
C GLU A 304 -2.35 -2.17 30.07
N VAL A 305 -1.40 -1.61 29.32
CA VAL A 305 -0.59 -2.31 28.31
C VAL A 305 0.85 -2.36 28.79
N ASP A 306 1.43 -3.55 28.76
CA ASP A 306 2.86 -3.77 28.96
C ASP A 306 3.33 -4.77 27.89
N TRP A 307 4.24 -4.36 27.02
CA TRP A 307 4.71 -5.22 25.93
C TRP A 307 5.54 -6.43 26.41
N PHE A 308 6.00 -6.39 27.66
CA PHE A 308 6.87 -7.40 28.26
C PHE A 308 6.16 -8.29 29.27
N LYS A 309 4.83 -8.18 29.34
CA LYS A 309 3.98 -8.99 30.19
C LYS A 309 2.67 -9.34 29.50
N ASP A 310 2.09 -10.44 29.92
CA ASP A 310 0.71 -10.74 29.61
C ASP A 310 -0.20 -9.79 30.43
N THR A 311 -1.03 -9.03 29.72
CA THR A 311 -1.98 -8.07 30.32
C THR A 311 -3.41 -8.44 29.93
N PRO A 312 -4.43 -8.06 30.72
CA PRO A 312 -5.82 -8.43 30.44
C PRO A 312 -6.30 -8.07 29.03
N ILE A 313 -5.86 -6.92 28.48
CA ILE A 313 -6.30 -6.47 27.16
C ILE A 313 -5.76 -7.35 26.02
N ILE A 314 -4.47 -7.73 26.05
CA ILE A 314 -3.90 -8.60 25.02
C ILE A 314 -4.39 -10.04 25.16
N GLN A 315 -4.60 -10.52 26.43
CA GLN A 315 -5.19 -11.84 26.69
C GLN A 315 -6.61 -11.90 26.12
N SER A 316 -7.47 -10.93 26.42
CA SER A 316 -8.85 -10.85 25.91
C SER A 316 -8.90 -10.79 24.38
N LEU A 317 -7.99 -10.03 23.75
CA LEU A 317 -7.90 -10.00 22.28
C LEU A 317 -7.49 -11.38 21.71
N THR A 318 -6.56 -12.07 22.37
CA THR A 318 -6.11 -13.41 21.96
C THR A 318 -7.22 -14.47 22.10
N GLU A 319 -8.00 -14.41 23.19
CA GLU A 319 -9.19 -15.25 23.41
C GLU A 319 -10.27 -14.96 22.37
N THR A 320 -10.50 -13.68 22.05
CA THR A 320 -11.44 -13.27 21.00
C THR A 320 -10.99 -13.79 19.64
N LEU A 321 -9.72 -13.67 19.29
CA LEU A 321 -9.16 -14.20 18.05
C LEU A 321 -9.40 -15.70 17.90
N LYS A 322 -9.13 -16.50 18.95
CA LYS A 322 -9.36 -17.94 18.94
C LYS A 322 -10.84 -18.28 18.75
N SER A 323 -11.72 -17.66 19.54
CA SER A 323 -13.15 -17.93 19.51
C SER A 323 -13.79 -17.51 18.17
N TRP A 324 -13.37 -16.37 17.64
CA TRP A 324 -13.88 -15.82 16.39
C TRP A 324 -13.47 -16.66 15.18
N THR A 325 -12.22 -17.18 15.15
CA THR A 325 -11.72 -18.03 14.06
C THR A 325 -12.11 -19.49 14.21
N GLY A 326 -12.48 -19.96 15.41
CA GLY A 326 -12.73 -21.35 15.72
C GLY A 326 -11.49 -22.25 15.71
N ALA A 327 -10.29 -21.68 15.85
CA ALA A 327 -9.03 -22.43 15.87
C ALA A 327 -8.84 -23.21 17.17
N ASP A 328 -7.95 -24.24 17.17
CA ASP A 328 -7.60 -25.01 18.37
C ASP A 328 -6.91 -24.14 19.43
N LEU A 329 -6.10 -23.18 18.99
CA LEU A 329 -5.36 -22.25 19.84
C LEU A 329 -5.12 -20.91 19.12
N ALA A 330 -4.78 -19.87 19.88
CA ALA A 330 -4.39 -18.58 19.34
C ALA A 330 -3.07 -18.08 19.92
N MET A 331 -2.39 -17.22 19.17
CA MET A 331 -1.15 -16.55 19.55
C MET A 331 -1.13 -15.14 19.00
N LEU A 332 -0.88 -14.16 19.87
CA LEU A 332 -0.57 -12.78 19.49
C LEU A 332 0.68 -12.28 20.19
N ASN A 333 1.29 -11.25 19.65
CA ASN A 333 2.38 -10.54 20.29
C ASN A 333 1.85 -9.31 21.07
N ALA A 334 2.34 -9.09 22.29
CA ALA A 334 1.87 -7.99 23.13
C ALA A 334 2.15 -6.59 22.52
N GLY A 335 3.17 -6.48 21.67
CA GLY A 335 3.49 -5.24 20.95
C GLY A 335 2.44 -4.79 19.94
N ILE A 336 1.39 -5.60 19.65
CA ILE A 336 0.32 -5.23 18.73
C ILE A 336 -0.64 -4.18 19.32
N ILE A 337 -0.68 -4.02 20.64
CA ILE A 337 -1.43 -2.96 21.31
C ILE A 337 -0.41 -1.92 21.79
N LEU A 338 -0.54 -0.69 21.29
CA LEU A 338 0.52 0.32 21.45
C LEU A 338 0.47 1.07 22.77
N GLU A 339 -0.73 1.31 23.31
CA GLU A 339 -0.95 2.18 24.48
C GLU A 339 -2.08 1.66 25.37
N SER A 340 -2.03 2.04 26.64
CA SER A 340 -3.08 1.77 27.64
C SER A 340 -4.32 2.62 27.36
N LEU A 341 -5.49 2.10 27.75
CA LEU A 341 -6.74 2.83 27.72
C LEU A 341 -7.08 3.37 29.12
N PRO A 342 -7.43 4.65 29.26
CA PRO A 342 -7.86 5.21 30.54
C PRO A 342 -9.25 4.70 30.93
N LYS A 343 -9.63 4.88 32.20
CA LYS A 343 -11.02 4.72 32.65
C LYS A 343 -11.92 5.74 31.91
N GLY A 344 -13.10 5.29 31.52
CA GLY A 344 -14.12 6.12 30.85
C GLY A 344 -14.53 5.55 29.50
N ASP A 345 -15.12 6.40 28.66
CA ASP A 345 -15.58 6.00 27.34
C ASP A 345 -14.39 5.73 26.41
N VAL A 346 -14.47 4.64 25.69
CA VAL A 346 -13.54 4.22 24.63
C VAL A 346 -14.24 4.37 23.28
N THR A 347 -13.65 5.14 22.39
CA THR A 347 -14.20 5.43 21.07
C THR A 347 -13.51 4.61 19.97
N LEU A 348 -14.08 4.62 18.75
CA LEU A 348 -13.42 4.06 17.56
C LEU A 348 -12.06 4.72 17.31
N HIS A 349 -11.92 6.02 17.61
CA HIS A 349 -10.65 6.74 17.51
C HIS A 349 -9.61 6.17 18.49
N ASP A 350 -10.01 5.83 19.72
CA ASP A 350 -9.09 5.22 20.69
C ASP A 350 -8.63 3.84 20.21
N LEU A 351 -9.53 3.01 19.68
CA LEU A 351 -9.16 1.71 19.11
C LEU A 351 -8.17 1.84 17.95
N HIS A 352 -8.43 2.79 17.05
CA HIS A 352 -7.53 3.07 15.94
C HIS A 352 -6.16 3.55 16.43
N ARG A 353 -6.11 4.43 17.44
CA ARG A 353 -4.87 4.94 18.03
C ARG A 353 -4.03 3.84 18.69
N ILE A 354 -4.65 2.90 19.41
CA ILE A 354 -3.93 1.85 20.13
C ILE A 354 -3.64 0.61 19.27
N CYS A 355 -4.40 0.39 18.18
CA CYS A 355 -4.20 -0.73 17.26
C CYS A 355 -4.37 -0.26 15.79
N PRO A 356 -3.46 0.61 15.28
CA PRO A 356 -3.60 1.23 13.96
C PRO A 356 -3.24 0.29 12.80
N HIS A 357 -2.75 -0.90 13.10
CA HIS A 357 -2.14 -1.83 12.16
C HIS A 357 -3.14 -2.31 11.09
N PRO A 358 -2.82 -2.22 9.79
CA PRO A 358 -3.51 -2.97 8.75
C PRO A 358 -3.04 -4.44 8.76
N ILE A 359 -3.38 -5.15 9.81
CA ILE A 359 -3.01 -6.55 10.07
C ILE A 359 -4.30 -7.35 10.24
N ASN A 360 -4.43 -8.42 9.46
CA ASN A 360 -5.60 -9.27 9.44
C ASN A 360 -5.44 -10.52 10.31
N PRO A 361 -6.54 -11.09 10.82
CA PRO A 361 -6.53 -12.40 11.42
C PRO A 361 -6.16 -13.48 10.40
N ALA A 362 -5.37 -14.44 10.82
CA ALA A 362 -5.01 -15.60 10.00
C ALA A 362 -5.07 -16.89 10.82
N VAL A 363 -5.35 -18.00 10.16
CA VAL A 363 -5.26 -19.35 10.72
C VAL A 363 -4.28 -20.16 9.88
N VAL A 364 -3.35 -20.83 10.55
CA VAL A 364 -2.37 -21.73 9.93
C VAL A 364 -2.50 -23.14 10.50
N GLU A 365 -2.21 -24.15 9.68
CA GLU A 365 -2.02 -25.52 10.15
C GLU A 365 -0.54 -25.73 10.48
N ILE A 366 -0.25 -26.08 11.73
CA ILE A 366 1.10 -26.25 12.27
C ILE A 366 1.22 -27.56 13.06
N THR A 367 2.31 -28.30 12.89
CA THR A 367 2.55 -29.49 13.71
C THR A 367 2.93 -29.13 15.14
N GLY A 368 2.67 -30.02 16.10
CA GLY A 368 3.08 -29.79 17.50
C GLY A 368 4.58 -29.57 17.66
N ARG A 369 5.40 -30.18 16.80
CA ARG A 369 6.84 -29.94 16.78
C ARG A 369 7.20 -28.52 16.36
N GLU A 370 6.59 -28.03 15.30
CA GLU A 370 6.78 -26.64 14.81
C GLU A 370 6.26 -25.63 15.83
N LEU A 371 5.09 -25.91 16.42
CA LEU A 371 4.53 -25.06 17.48
C LEU A 371 5.45 -24.98 18.70
N GLN A 372 6.06 -26.10 19.11
CA GLN A 372 7.05 -26.11 20.19
C GLN A 372 8.25 -25.21 19.88
N GLU A 373 8.73 -25.18 18.63
CA GLU A 373 9.81 -24.28 18.22
C GLU A 373 9.39 -22.82 18.24
N VAL A 374 8.15 -22.48 17.77
CA VAL A 374 7.60 -21.12 17.86
C VAL A 374 7.53 -20.65 19.31
N ILE A 375 7.02 -21.50 20.21
CA ILE A 375 6.93 -21.18 21.66
C ILE A 375 8.33 -20.99 22.23
N ARG A 376 9.29 -21.88 21.91
CA ARG A 376 10.66 -21.79 22.41
C ARG A 376 11.35 -20.49 21.98
N GLU A 377 11.22 -20.11 20.70
CA GLU A 377 11.79 -18.86 20.19
C GLU A 377 11.12 -17.64 20.85
N GLY A 378 9.79 -17.67 21.00
CA GLY A 378 9.01 -16.59 21.61
C GLY A 378 9.33 -16.30 23.08
N LEU A 379 9.92 -17.28 23.79
CA LEU A 379 10.37 -17.11 25.20
C LEU A 379 11.76 -16.46 25.30
N THR A 380 12.47 -16.25 24.21
CA THR A 380 13.81 -15.67 24.25
C THR A 380 13.76 -14.14 24.36
N GLU A 381 14.66 -13.57 25.18
CA GLU A 381 14.82 -12.11 25.30
C GLU A 381 15.09 -11.46 23.93
N ARG A 382 15.85 -12.13 23.07
CA ARG A 382 16.11 -11.67 21.70
C ARG A 382 14.83 -11.47 20.89
N TYR A 383 13.88 -12.41 21.00
CA TYR A 383 12.62 -12.35 20.25
C TYR A 383 11.68 -11.32 20.84
N ILE A 384 11.56 -11.27 22.17
CA ILE A 384 10.71 -10.31 22.87
C ILE A 384 11.10 -8.86 22.54
N HIS A 385 12.40 -8.57 22.49
CA HIS A 385 12.92 -7.24 22.16
C HIS A 385 13.18 -7.01 20.66
N TYR A 386 12.75 -7.94 19.80
CA TYR A 386 12.97 -7.84 18.37
C TYR A 386 12.24 -6.61 17.78
N PRO A 387 12.95 -5.67 17.14
CA PRO A 387 12.33 -4.52 16.49
C PRO A 387 11.62 -4.98 15.21
N VAL A 388 10.31 -4.87 15.16
CA VAL A 388 9.51 -5.26 14.01
C VAL A 388 9.36 -4.08 13.06
N VAL A 389 9.75 -4.27 11.79
CA VAL A 389 9.63 -3.27 10.73
C VAL A 389 8.94 -3.88 9.52
N GLY A 390 7.91 -3.23 9.01
CA GLY A 390 7.13 -3.71 7.86
C GLY A 390 5.97 -4.64 8.26
N TYR A 391 5.49 -5.45 7.32
CA TYR A 391 4.41 -6.42 7.51
C TYR A 391 3.09 -5.82 8.05
N GLY A 392 2.78 -4.57 7.75
CA GLY A 392 1.61 -3.90 8.33
C GLY A 392 1.79 -3.44 9.78
N PHE A 393 2.83 -3.87 10.48
CA PHE A 393 3.06 -3.52 11.89
C PHE A 393 3.48 -2.05 12.06
N ARG A 394 2.88 -1.38 13.03
CA ARG A 394 3.13 0.05 13.35
C ARG A 394 3.64 0.24 14.79
N GLY A 395 3.91 -0.87 15.50
CA GLY A 395 4.53 -0.86 16.83
C GLY A 395 6.05 -0.73 16.74
N LYS A 396 6.72 -0.94 17.87
CA LYS A 396 8.18 -0.78 17.99
C LYS A 396 8.91 -2.11 18.13
N VAL A 397 8.38 -3.00 18.97
CA VAL A 397 8.99 -4.29 19.31
C VAL A 397 7.95 -5.40 19.26
N MET A 398 8.42 -6.64 19.17
CA MET A 398 7.55 -7.82 19.20
C MET A 398 6.74 -7.88 20.51
N GLY A 399 7.40 -7.74 21.66
CA GLY A 399 6.81 -8.02 22.96
C GLY A 399 6.71 -9.52 23.25
N VAL A 400 6.17 -9.88 24.41
CA VAL A 400 5.92 -11.29 24.75
C VAL A 400 4.84 -11.86 23.84
N LEU A 401 4.93 -13.17 23.54
CA LEU A 401 3.85 -13.90 22.89
C LEU A 401 2.82 -14.33 23.92
N VAL A 402 1.56 -14.00 23.67
CA VAL A 402 0.41 -14.34 24.50
C VAL A 402 -0.42 -15.40 23.78
N TYR A 403 -0.89 -16.37 24.54
CA TYR A 403 -1.56 -17.54 23.97
C TYR A 403 -2.95 -17.75 24.61
N ASP A 404 -3.88 -18.28 23.83
CA ASP A 404 -5.09 -18.91 24.33
C ASP A 404 -5.17 -20.37 23.87
N GLY A 405 -5.54 -21.27 24.81
CA GLY A 405 -5.53 -22.71 24.59
C GLY A 405 -4.16 -23.36 24.75
N VAL A 406 -3.14 -22.65 25.23
CA VAL A 406 -1.78 -23.15 25.47
C VAL A 406 -1.37 -22.89 26.91
N GLU A 407 -0.90 -23.92 27.59
CA GLU A 407 -0.26 -23.81 28.93
C GLU A 407 1.19 -24.28 28.82
N ILE A 408 2.12 -23.46 29.32
CA ILE A 408 3.57 -23.71 29.24
C ILE A 408 4.12 -23.89 30.64
N GLU A 409 4.62 -25.09 30.96
CA GLU A 409 5.37 -25.35 32.19
C GLU A 409 6.86 -25.12 31.92
N LEU A 410 7.48 -24.25 32.72
CA LEU A 410 8.90 -23.98 32.68
C LEU A 410 9.64 -24.79 33.75
N LYS A 411 10.90 -25.18 33.47
CA LYS A 411 11.79 -25.73 34.47
C LYS A 411 12.39 -24.60 35.31
N GLU A 412 12.51 -24.79 36.59
CA GLU A 412 13.39 -23.93 37.40
C GLU A 412 14.83 -24.08 36.89
N ALA A 413 15.39 -23.02 36.39
CA ALA A 413 16.75 -23.01 35.85
C ALA A 413 17.51 -21.78 36.35
N ASP A 414 18.76 -22.01 36.80
CA ASP A 414 19.74 -20.96 37.11
C ASP A 414 20.28 -20.21 35.88
N ARG A 415 19.62 -20.32 34.73
CA ARG A 415 20.09 -19.80 33.47
C ARG A 415 19.17 -18.70 32.94
N HIS A 416 19.75 -17.74 32.20
CA HIS A 416 19.04 -16.60 31.58
C HIS A 416 17.98 -16.97 30.53
N GLU A 417 17.89 -18.23 30.08
CA GLU A 417 16.87 -18.68 29.10
C GLU A 417 15.92 -19.68 29.80
N PRO A 418 14.59 -19.44 29.68
CA PRO A 418 13.59 -20.35 30.22
C PRO A 418 13.62 -21.68 29.44
N LEU A 419 13.67 -22.80 30.20
CA LEU A 419 13.61 -24.15 29.65
C LEU A 419 12.19 -24.70 29.76
N ILE A 420 11.59 -25.08 28.65
CA ILE A 420 10.26 -25.69 28.62
C ILE A 420 10.35 -27.08 29.22
N ARG A 421 9.48 -27.37 30.21
CA ARG A 421 9.26 -28.70 30.77
C ARG A 421 8.19 -29.45 30.00
N SER A 422 7.02 -28.82 29.81
CA SER A 422 5.84 -29.40 29.18
C SER A 422 5.02 -28.28 28.51
N ILE A 423 4.33 -28.62 27.43
CA ILE A 423 3.34 -27.77 26.77
C ILE A 423 2.03 -28.55 26.75
N TYR A 424 0.94 -27.90 27.13
CA TYR A 424 -0.40 -28.47 27.02
C TYR A 424 -1.25 -27.64 26.05
N ILE A 425 -2.00 -28.32 25.23
CA ILE A 425 -2.98 -27.70 24.31
C ILE A 425 -4.37 -28.14 24.77
N ASN A 426 -5.20 -27.18 25.19
CA ASN A 426 -6.51 -27.43 25.74
C ASN A 426 -6.48 -28.55 26.82
N GLN A 427 -5.55 -28.41 27.80
CA GLN A 427 -5.32 -29.32 28.94
C GLN A 427 -4.78 -30.71 28.57
N LYS A 428 -4.37 -30.94 27.32
CA LYS A 428 -3.74 -32.19 26.86
C LYS A 428 -2.28 -31.94 26.51
N LEU A 429 -1.40 -32.85 26.91
CA LEU A 429 0.00 -32.77 26.57
C LEU A 429 0.15 -32.65 25.04
N LEU A 430 0.99 -31.72 24.61
CA LEU A 430 1.28 -31.47 23.18
C LEU A 430 1.78 -32.77 22.53
N ASP A 431 1.09 -33.18 21.47
CA ASP A 431 1.55 -34.26 20.60
C ASP A 431 2.39 -33.65 19.46
N PRO A 432 3.71 -33.95 19.38
CA PRO A 432 4.59 -33.38 18.37
C PRO A 432 4.20 -33.72 16.94
N ASN A 433 3.46 -34.80 16.72
CA ASN A 433 3.10 -35.27 15.37
C ASN A 433 1.67 -34.87 14.96
N LYS A 434 0.88 -34.35 15.88
CA LYS A 434 -0.47 -33.86 15.60
C LYS A 434 -0.39 -32.49 14.92
N THR A 435 -1.25 -32.25 13.94
CA THR A 435 -1.48 -30.92 13.37
C THR A 435 -2.56 -30.19 14.16
N TYR A 436 -2.28 -28.94 14.48
CA TYR A 436 -3.16 -28.01 15.17
C TYR A 436 -3.47 -26.82 14.27
N THR A 437 -4.63 -26.23 14.46
CA THR A 437 -4.98 -24.93 13.86
C THR A 437 -4.60 -23.82 14.83
N LEU A 438 -3.73 -22.92 14.39
CA LEU A 438 -3.25 -21.75 15.14
C LEU A 438 -3.80 -20.48 14.53
N ALA A 439 -4.62 -19.75 15.30
CA ALA A 439 -5.02 -18.39 14.97
C ALA A 439 -3.93 -17.39 15.37
N THR A 440 -3.60 -16.46 14.49
CA THR A 440 -2.56 -15.46 14.72
C THR A 440 -2.74 -14.24 13.82
N ALA A 441 -1.89 -13.23 13.99
CA ALA A 441 -1.79 -12.09 13.09
C ALA A 441 -1.08 -12.50 11.78
N ASP A 442 -1.58 -12.02 10.64
CA ASP A 442 -1.05 -12.36 9.31
C ASP A 442 0.45 -12.01 9.15
N MET A 443 0.94 -11.00 9.87
CA MET A 443 2.36 -10.61 9.87
C MET A 443 3.31 -11.78 10.17
N PHE A 444 2.88 -12.79 10.93
CA PHE A 444 3.67 -13.98 11.22
C PHE A 444 3.72 -14.97 10.05
N THR A 445 2.83 -14.83 9.09
CA THR A 445 2.76 -15.72 7.92
C THR A 445 3.71 -15.31 6.80
N PHE A 446 4.46 -14.20 6.95
CA PHE A 446 5.40 -13.66 5.99
C PHE A 446 6.83 -13.64 6.54
N GLY A 447 7.79 -13.84 5.65
CA GLY A 447 9.20 -13.63 5.94
C GLY A 447 9.74 -14.47 7.11
N HIS A 448 10.47 -13.79 8.02
CA HIS A 448 11.31 -14.45 9.03
C HIS A 448 10.88 -14.19 10.49
N LEU A 449 9.76 -13.51 10.72
CA LEU A 449 9.28 -13.25 12.09
C LEU A 449 8.97 -14.54 12.84
N ALA A 450 8.33 -15.51 12.19
CA ALA A 450 8.06 -16.85 12.71
C ALA A 450 8.17 -17.87 11.56
N PRO A 451 9.39 -18.37 11.25
CA PRO A 451 9.61 -19.21 10.06
C PRO A 451 8.70 -20.44 9.96
N ASN A 452 8.41 -21.10 11.09
CA ASN A 452 7.52 -22.26 11.09
C ASN A 452 6.06 -21.91 10.74
N ILE A 453 5.60 -20.71 11.11
CA ILE A 453 4.28 -20.19 10.72
C ILE A 453 4.33 -19.73 9.25
N ALA A 454 5.39 -19.02 8.86
CA ALA A 454 5.57 -18.52 7.50
C ALA A 454 5.66 -19.65 6.45
N HIS A 455 6.19 -20.83 6.82
CA HIS A 455 6.30 -21.99 5.94
C HIS A 455 5.11 -22.96 6.07
N ALA A 456 4.10 -22.68 6.90
CA ALA A 456 2.92 -23.51 7.00
C ALA A 456 2.29 -23.73 5.61
N SER A 457 1.94 -24.98 5.29
CA SER A 457 1.43 -25.37 3.97
C SER A 457 0.01 -24.88 3.72
N LYS A 458 -0.76 -24.67 4.78
CA LYS A 458 -2.12 -24.16 4.71
C LYS A 458 -2.26 -22.93 5.59
N LYS A 459 -2.71 -21.85 4.97
CA LYS A 459 -2.98 -20.57 5.58
C LYS A 459 -4.34 -20.07 5.11
N THR A 460 -5.13 -19.57 6.02
CA THR A 460 -6.42 -18.93 5.73
C THR A 460 -6.36 -17.53 6.29
N TYR A 461 -6.64 -16.54 5.46
CA TYR A 461 -6.71 -15.13 5.86
C TYR A 461 -8.17 -14.71 5.97
N PHE A 462 -8.47 -13.94 6.98
CA PHE A 462 -9.80 -13.42 7.23
C PHE A 462 -9.81 -11.95 6.84
N MET A 463 -10.53 -11.64 5.77
CA MET A 463 -10.60 -10.33 5.17
C MET A 463 -12.06 -9.88 5.14
N PRO A 464 -12.36 -8.60 5.29
CA PRO A 464 -11.44 -7.44 5.41
C PRO A 464 -11.04 -7.08 6.85
N GLU A 465 -11.44 -7.87 7.86
CA GLU A 465 -11.29 -7.54 9.27
C GLU A 465 -9.80 -7.36 9.66
N PHE A 466 -9.53 -6.30 10.42
CA PHE A 466 -8.25 -6.10 11.07
C PHE A 466 -8.27 -6.54 12.54
N MET A 467 -7.09 -6.65 13.14
CA MET A 467 -6.98 -7.00 14.56
C MET A 467 -7.71 -5.99 15.47
N ARG A 468 -7.84 -4.70 15.05
CA ARG A 468 -8.63 -3.71 15.80
C ARG A 468 -10.13 -3.96 15.77
N ASP A 469 -10.66 -4.64 14.74
CA ASP A 469 -12.07 -5.00 14.68
C ASP A 469 -12.36 -6.11 15.69
N LEU A 470 -11.43 -7.05 15.85
CA LEU A 470 -11.49 -8.05 16.91
C LEU A 470 -11.30 -7.44 18.31
N LEU A 471 -10.45 -6.43 18.43
CA LEU A 471 -10.29 -5.67 19.68
C LEU A 471 -11.59 -4.96 20.07
N LYS A 472 -12.32 -4.40 19.09
CA LYS A 472 -13.65 -3.84 19.29
C LYS A 472 -14.60 -4.90 19.87
N ILE A 473 -14.72 -6.06 19.21
CA ILE A 473 -15.56 -7.19 19.68
C ILE A 473 -15.18 -7.60 21.10
N SER A 474 -13.88 -7.70 21.38
CA SER A 474 -13.35 -8.06 22.70
C SER A 474 -13.81 -7.10 23.80
N LEU A 475 -13.79 -5.79 23.54
CA LEU A 475 -14.19 -4.76 24.49
C LEU A 475 -15.72 -4.59 24.64
N GLU A 476 -16.50 -4.89 23.60
CA GLU A 476 -17.97 -4.88 23.65
C GLU A 476 -18.54 -6.06 24.46
N THR A 477 -17.77 -7.14 24.60
CA THR A 477 -18.19 -8.36 25.31
C THR A 477 -17.61 -8.51 26.71
N ALA A 478 -16.68 -7.63 27.11
CA ALA A 478 -16.04 -7.61 28.44
C ALA A 478 -16.89 -6.82 29.45
#